data_e39b5d6975bc29a5cd67f09325ce073d
#
_entry.id   e39b5d6975bc29a5cd67f09325ce073d
#
_cell.length_a   1.000
_cell.length_b   1.000
_cell.length_c   1.000
_cell.angle_alpha   90.00
_cell.angle_beta   90.00
_cell.angle_gamma   90.00
#
_symmetry.space_group_name_H-M   'P 1'
#
loop_
_entity.id
_entity.type
_entity.pdbx_description
1 polymer ?
#
loop_
_entity_poly.entity_id
_entity_poly.type
_entity_poly.pdbx_seq_one_letter_code
_entity_poly.pdbx_strand_id
1 'polypeptide(L)'
;MKQILTFILLTFLCLPSQAQEKIYTVDNIPKVHLQNKLRYVCNPADILSQAACDSIDRMLYNLEEKTGIETVVAVVPSIGQEDCFDFAHQLLNQWGVGKKGKNNGLVILLVTDQRCIQFYTGYGLEGDLPDAICKRIQTKNMIPFLKTGNWDAGMVSGIRAVCQRLDGSM
;
A
#
# COMPACT_ATOMS: atom_id res chain seq x y z
N MET A 1 70.77 -12.93 -15.27
CA MET A 1 69.74 -11.94 -15.42
C MET A 1 68.41 -12.56 -15.00
N LYS A 2 67.90 -12.16 -13.84
CA LYS A 2 66.63 -12.67 -13.28
C LYS A 2 65.55 -11.71 -13.69
N GLN A 3 64.63 -12.15 -14.53
CA GLN A 3 63.40 -11.39 -14.82
C GLN A 3 62.39 -11.67 -13.71
N ILE A 4 62.06 -10.63 -12.97
CA ILE A 4 60.98 -10.64 -11.97
C ILE A 4 59.68 -10.37 -12.71
N LEU A 5 58.86 -11.40 -12.85
CA LEU A 5 57.54 -11.31 -13.43
C LEU A 5 56.57 -10.83 -12.34
N THR A 6 56.27 -9.53 -12.38
CA THR A 6 55.32 -8.91 -11.42
C THR A 6 53.89 -9.28 -11.85
N PHE A 7 53.28 -10.22 -11.12
CA PHE A 7 51.90 -10.59 -11.31
C PHE A 7 51.02 -9.50 -10.65
N ILE A 8 50.45 -8.61 -11.42
CA ILE A 8 49.46 -7.65 -10.95
C ILE A 8 48.14 -8.39 -10.86
N LEU A 9 47.81 -8.79 -9.61
CA LEU A 9 46.51 -9.34 -9.26
C LEU A 9 45.47 -8.21 -9.25
N LEU A 10 44.77 -8.06 -10.36
CA LEU A 10 43.67 -7.12 -10.51
C LEU A 10 42.47 -7.68 -9.70
N THR A 11 42.38 -7.33 -8.43
CA THR A 11 41.20 -7.61 -7.62
C THR A 11 40.07 -6.71 -8.11
N PHE A 12 39.22 -7.30 -8.93
CA PHE A 12 37.95 -6.66 -9.33
C PHE A 12 37.07 -6.59 -8.07
N LEU A 13 37.08 -5.43 -7.43
CA LEU A 13 36.22 -5.14 -6.29
C LEU A 13 34.79 -5.02 -6.83
N CYS A 14 34.05 -6.12 -6.80
CA CYS A 14 32.64 -6.14 -7.11
C CYS A 14 31.90 -5.41 -5.96
N LEU A 15 31.76 -4.10 -6.07
CA LEU A 15 30.89 -3.32 -5.18
C LEU A 15 29.48 -3.84 -5.41
N PRO A 16 28.75 -4.25 -4.35
CA PRO A 16 27.35 -4.56 -4.50
C PRO A 16 26.65 -3.28 -4.97
N SER A 17 26.09 -3.31 -6.17
CA SER A 17 25.20 -2.26 -6.65
C SER A 17 24.01 -2.26 -5.66
N GLN A 18 24.01 -1.32 -4.74
CA GLN A 18 22.81 -1.03 -3.97
C GLN A 18 21.80 -0.50 -4.97
N ALA A 19 20.87 -1.36 -5.36
CA ALA A 19 19.71 -0.91 -6.10
C ALA A 19 19.01 0.12 -5.21
N GLN A 20 19.11 1.40 -5.58
CA GLN A 20 18.44 2.47 -4.87
C GLN A 20 16.94 2.20 -4.94
N GLU A 21 16.31 1.93 -3.81
CA GLU A 21 14.86 1.71 -3.76
C GLU A 21 14.16 2.91 -4.39
N LYS A 22 13.25 2.62 -5.31
CA LYS A 22 12.51 3.65 -6.01
C LYS A 22 11.62 4.38 -5.01
N ILE A 23 11.78 5.71 -4.92
CA ILE A 23 10.91 6.58 -4.14
C ILE A 23 9.66 6.86 -4.97
N TYR A 24 8.50 6.58 -4.37
CA TYR A 24 7.21 6.89 -4.96
C TYR A 24 6.70 8.23 -4.45
N THR A 25 6.12 8.99 -5.36
CA THR A 25 5.41 10.25 -5.07
C THR A 25 3.98 10.12 -5.56
N VAL A 26 3.10 11.00 -5.13
CA VAL A 26 1.70 10.99 -5.58
C VAL A 26 1.58 11.17 -7.09
N ASP A 27 2.57 11.82 -7.73
CA ASP A 27 2.59 12.05 -9.18
C ASP A 27 3.10 10.85 -9.98
N ASN A 28 4.02 10.04 -9.42
CA ASN A 28 4.65 8.93 -10.13
C ASN A 28 4.10 7.54 -9.78
N ILE A 29 3.28 7.43 -8.74
CA ILE A 29 2.62 6.18 -8.35
C ILE A 29 1.54 5.81 -9.37
N PRO A 30 1.47 4.54 -9.86
CA PRO A 30 0.51 4.15 -10.88
C PRO A 30 -0.94 4.26 -10.42
N LYS A 31 -1.76 4.96 -11.18
CA LYS A 31 -3.20 5.12 -10.93
C LYS A 31 -3.99 3.93 -11.49
N VAL A 32 -3.78 2.75 -10.92
CA VAL A 32 -4.30 1.48 -11.48
C VAL A 32 -5.82 1.45 -11.58
N HIS A 33 -6.52 2.00 -10.61
CA HIS A 33 -7.99 2.04 -10.61
C HIS A 33 -8.59 2.90 -11.73
N LEU A 34 -7.90 3.95 -12.16
CA LEU A 34 -8.32 4.78 -13.29
C LEU A 34 -8.12 4.05 -14.64
N GLN A 35 -7.16 3.13 -14.71
CA GLN A 35 -6.87 2.35 -15.91
C GLN A 35 -7.77 1.10 -16.00
N ASN A 36 -8.04 0.48 -14.86
CA ASN A 36 -8.89 -0.71 -14.76
C ASN A 36 -9.72 -0.65 -13.46
N LYS A 37 -11.01 -0.44 -13.60
CA LYS A 37 -11.96 -0.30 -12.48
C LYS A 37 -12.10 -1.55 -11.62
N LEU A 38 -11.60 -2.71 -12.06
CA LEU A 38 -11.57 -3.94 -11.26
C LEU A 38 -10.28 -4.08 -10.44
N ARG A 39 -9.36 -3.13 -10.55
CA ARG A 39 -8.09 -3.09 -9.83
C ARG A 39 -8.10 -1.99 -8.79
N TYR A 40 -8.03 -2.37 -7.54
CA TYR A 40 -8.01 -1.49 -6.37
C TYR A 40 -6.62 -1.39 -5.75
N VAL A 41 -5.75 -2.39 -6.01
CA VAL A 41 -4.41 -2.49 -5.43
C VAL A 41 -3.35 -1.97 -6.39
N CYS A 42 -2.70 -0.88 -6.00
CA CYS A 42 -1.47 -0.39 -6.60
C CYS A 42 -0.27 -1.01 -5.87
N ASN A 43 0.42 -1.94 -6.51
CA ASN A 43 1.55 -2.71 -5.96
C ASN A 43 2.74 -2.71 -6.94
N PRO A 44 3.31 -1.52 -7.25
CA PRO A 44 4.25 -1.37 -8.37
C PRO A 44 5.63 -1.97 -8.13
N ALA A 45 5.93 -2.41 -6.91
CA ALA A 45 7.19 -3.04 -6.52
C ALA A 45 7.02 -4.52 -6.12
N ASP A 46 5.86 -5.13 -6.45
CA ASP A 46 5.54 -6.55 -6.20
C ASP A 46 5.76 -6.99 -4.74
N ILE A 47 5.44 -6.08 -3.78
CA ILE A 47 5.53 -6.36 -2.34
C ILE A 47 4.50 -7.40 -1.93
N LEU A 48 3.28 -7.28 -2.45
CA LEU A 48 2.23 -8.29 -2.30
C LEU A 48 2.31 -9.31 -3.43
N SER A 49 1.96 -10.55 -3.13
CA SER A 49 1.75 -11.57 -4.15
C SER A 49 0.55 -11.24 -5.03
N GLN A 50 0.53 -11.76 -6.26
CA GLN A 50 -0.62 -11.60 -7.16
C GLN A 50 -1.90 -12.18 -6.55
N ALA A 51 -1.80 -13.32 -5.84
CA ALA A 51 -2.93 -13.95 -5.17
C ALA A 51 -3.53 -13.06 -4.06
N ALA A 52 -2.70 -12.34 -3.31
CA ALA A 52 -3.15 -11.36 -2.31
C ALA A 52 -3.82 -10.17 -2.99
N CYS A 53 -3.23 -9.61 -4.06
CA CYS A 53 -3.82 -8.52 -4.84
C CYS A 53 -5.20 -8.92 -5.40
N ASP A 54 -5.33 -10.10 -6.02
CA ASP A 54 -6.60 -10.58 -6.58
C ASP A 54 -7.67 -10.81 -5.50
N SER A 55 -7.25 -11.27 -4.32
CA SER A 55 -8.16 -11.44 -3.17
C SER A 55 -8.67 -10.08 -2.66
N ILE A 56 -7.79 -9.10 -2.55
CA ILE A 56 -8.13 -7.74 -2.13
C ILE A 56 -9.03 -7.06 -3.16
N ASP A 57 -8.67 -7.12 -4.44
CA ASP A 57 -9.46 -6.55 -5.53
C ASP A 57 -10.90 -7.07 -5.51
N ARG A 58 -11.08 -8.38 -5.32
CA ARG A 58 -12.40 -9.00 -5.24
C ARG A 58 -13.19 -8.52 -4.02
N MET A 59 -12.55 -8.41 -2.85
CA MET A 59 -13.23 -7.91 -1.65
C MET A 59 -13.69 -6.48 -1.81
N LEU A 60 -12.84 -5.62 -2.37
CA LEU A 60 -13.14 -4.20 -2.56
C LEU A 60 -14.17 -3.97 -3.68
N TYR A 61 -14.13 -4.77 -4.75
CA TYR A 61 -15.17 -4.76 -5.77
C TYR A 61 -16.55 -5.08 -5.16
N ASN A 62 -16.63 -6.14 -4.35
CA ASN A 62 -17.87 -6.51 -3.69
C ASN A 62 -18.36 -5.44 -2.70
N LEU A 63 -17.43 -4.78 -1.99
CA LEU A 63 -17.76 -3.68 -1.08
C LEU A 63 -18.34 -2.51 -1.86
N GLU A 64 -17.70 -2.10 -2.97
CA GLU A 64 -18.16 -0.99 -3.79
C GLU A 64 -19.53 -1.27 -4.41
N GLU A 65 -19.77 -2.48 -4.93
CA GLU A 65 -21.08 -2.89 -5.49
C GLU A 65 -22.20 -2.83 -4.44
N LYS A 66 -21.91 -3.22 -3.19
CA LYS A 66 -22.90 -3.21 -2.11
C LYS A 66 -23.16 -1.84 -1.53
N THR A 67 -22.12 -1.03 -1.36
CA THR A 67 -22.17 0.21 -0.55
C THR A 67 -21.93 1.47 -1.36
N GLY A 68 -21.31 1.34 -2.52
CA GLY A 68 -20.83 2.45 -3.33
C GLY A 68 -19.58 3.15 -2.76
N ILE A 69 -18.94 2.56 -1.74
CA ILE A 69 -17.70 3.08 -1.16
C ILE A 69 -16.54 2.78 -2.10
N GLU A 70 -15.80 3.80 -2.50
CA GLU A 70 -14.61 3.64 -3.33
C GLU A 70 -13.37 3.51 -2.44
N THR A 71 -12.61 2.44 -2.63
CA THR A 71 -11.38 2.19 -1.88
C THR A 71 -10.21 2.05 -2.83
N VAL A 72 -9.06 2.61 -2.46
CA VAL A 72 -7.78 2.39 -3.14
C VAL A 72 -6.76 1.91 -2.13
N VAL A 73 -5.99 0.91 -2.53
CA VAL A 73 -4.88 0.36 -1.74
C VAL A 73 -3.58 0.67 -2.47
N ALA A 74 -2.65 1.33 -1.79
CA ALA A 74 -1.31 1.59 -2.30
C ALA A 74 -0.28 0.90 -1.41
N VAL A 75 0.59 0.10 -2.04
CA VAL A 75 1.66 -0.64 -1.37
C VAL A 75 2.97 -0.31 -2.05
N VAL A 76 3.82 0.43 -1.36
CA VAL A 76 5.08 0.93 -1.91
C VAL A 76 6.25 0.72 -0.95
N PRO A 77 7.48 0.55 -1.45
CA PRO A 77 8.65 0.39 -0.61
C PRO A 77 9.02 1.67 0.13
N SER A 78 8.93 2.83 -0.53
CA SER A 78 9.36 4.12 0.02
C SER A 78 8.59 5.29 -0.59
N ILE A 79 8.29 6.27 0.25
CA ILE A 79 7.79 7.60 -0.13
C ILE A 79 8.79 8.71 0.23
N GLY A 80 10.06 8.34 0.46
CA GLY A 80 11.12 9.27 0.88
C GLY A 80 10.91 9.77 2.29
N GLN A 81 10.93 11.07 2.46
CA GLN A 81 10.77 11.73 3.77
C GLN A 81 9.33 12.22 4.03
N GLU A 82 8.41 11.90 3.13
CA GLU A 82 7.02 12.33 3.26
C GLU A 82 6.31 11.56 4.39
N ASP A 83 5.39 12.24 5.08
CA ASP A 83 4.56 11.63 6.11
C ASP A 83 3.47 10.74 5.48
N CYS A 84 3.23 9.57 6.07
CA CYS A 84 2.24 8.62 5.55
C CYS A 84 0.81 9.18 5.53
N PHE A 85 0.44 9.97 6.52
CA PHE A 85 -0.89 10.56 6.58
C PHE A 85 -1.08 11.60 5.46
N ASP A 86 -0.08 12.47 5.28
CA ASP A 86 -0.12 13.49 4.24
C ASP A 86 -0.11 12.86 2.84
N PHE A 87 0.68 11.81 2.64
CA PHE A 87 0.70 11.07 1.39
C PHE A 87 -0.65 10.40 1.09
N ALA A 88 -1.27 9.73 2.06
CA ALA A 88 -2.58 9.11 1.89
C ALA A 88 -3.68 10.15 1.62
N HIS A 89 -3.62 11.30 2.29
CA HIS A 89 -4.51 12.43 2.05
C HIS A 89 -4.39 12.96 0.61
N GLN A 90 -3.15 13.17 0.14
CA GLN A 90 -2.90 13.61 -1.22
C GLN A 90 -3.40 12.59 -2.25
N LEU A 91 -3.17 11.28 -2.01
CA LEU A 91 -3.71 10.23 -2.88
C LEU A 91 -5.22 10.29 -3.01
N LEU A 92 -5.95 10.42 -1.89
CA LEU A 92 -7.41 10.51 -1.90
C LEU A 92 -7.88 11.68 -2.77
N ASN A 93 -7.27 12.85 -2.59
CA ASN A 93 -7.66 14.06 -3.30
C ASN A 93 -7.26 14.05 -4.78
N GLN A 94 -6.00 13.69 -5.09
CA GLN A 94 -5.49 13.74 -6.47
C GLN A 94 -6.08 12.62 -7.35
N TRP A 95 -6.35 11.44 -6.76
CA TRP A 95 -6.99 10.37 -7.49
C TRP A 95 -8.51 10.49 -7.54
N GLY A 96 -9.07 11.44 -6.75
CA GLY A 96 -10.50 11.65 -6.67
C GLY A 96 -11.24 10.45 -6.12
N VAL A 97 -10.66 9.79 -5.10
CA VAL A 97 -11.25 8.59 -4.49
C VAL A 97 -12.50 8.96 -3.71
N GLY A 98 -13.61 8.31 -4.04
CA GLY A 98 -14.92 8.58 -3.47
C GLY A 98 -15.85 9.32 -4.42
N LYS A 99 -17.15 9.08 -4.28
CA LYS A 99 -18.16 9.67 -5.16
C LYS A 99 -18.38 11.14 -4.81
N LYS A 100 -18.43 11.99 -5.83
CA LYS A 100 -18.68 13.41 -5.68
C LYS A 100 -19.96 13.66 -4.89
N GLY A 101 -19.87 14.48 -3.85
CA GLY A 101 -20.99 14.81 -2.96
C GLY A 101 -21.26 13.78 -1.84
N LYS A 102 -20.70 12.56 -1.93
CA LYS A 102 -20.78 11.55 -0.85
C LYS A 102 -19.55 11.53 0.04
N ASN A 103 -18.39 11.94 -0.49
CA ASN A 103 -17.09 11.92 0.21
C ASN A 103 -16.80 10.55 0.87
N ASN A 104 -17.17 9.48 0.18
CA ASN A 104 -17.11 8.09 0.68
C ASN A 104 -15.90 7.32 0.14
N GLY A 105 -14.78 8.00 0.02
CA GLY A 105 -13.51 7.41 -0.39
C GLY A 105 -12.70 6.88 0.79
N LEU A 106 -11.93 5.83 0.55
CA LEU A 106 -10.97 5.26 1.50
C LEU A 106 -9.64 5.01 0.80
N VAL A 107 -8.56 5.49 1.36
CA VAL A 107 -7.19 5.12 0.97
C VAL A 107 -6.58 4.28 2.07
N ILE A 108 -5.99 3.12 1.69
CA ILE A 108 -5.20 2.27 2.56
C ILE A 108 -3.78 2.25 1.99
N LEU A 109 -2.82 2.81 2.73
CA LEU A 109 -1.43 2.96 2.32
C LEU A 109 -0.54 2.09 3.20
N LEU A 110 0.30 1.26 2.57
CA LEU A 110 1.41 0.55 3.22
C LEU A 110 2.72 1.07 2.64
N VAL A 111 3.61 1.56 3.52
CA VAL A 111 4.98 1.98 3.19
C VAL A 111 5.94 1.13 3.99
N THR A 112 6.72 0.27 3.32
CA THR A 112 7.46 -0.77 4.02
C THR A 112 8.74 -0.27 4.71
N ASP A 113 9.47 0.69 4.14
CA ASP A 113 10.67 1.28 4.75
C ASP A 113 10.35 2.05 6.03
N GLN A 114 9.24 2.79 6.05
CA GLN A 114 8.75 3.51 7.23
C GLN A 114 7.96 2.62 8.20
N ARG A 115 7.68 1.36 7.83
CA ARG A 115 6.79 0.43 8.56
C ARG A 115 5.44 1.08 8.89
N CYS A 116 4.92 1.82 7.94
CA CYS A 116 3.68 2.58 8.08
C CYS A 116 2.53 1.86 7.41
N ILE A 117 1.42 1.73 8.12
CA ILE A 117 0.10 1.42 7.59
C ILE A 117 -0.84 2.57 7.93
N GLN A 118 -1.37 3.25 6.92
CA GLN A 118 -2.22 4.43 7.08
C GLN A 118 -3.56 4.21 6.38
N PHE A 119 -4.65 4.49 7.10
CA PHE A 119 -5.99 4.63 6.54
C PHE A 119 -6.32 6.11 6.46
N TYR A 120 -6.86 6.55 5.35
CA TYR A 120 -7.40 7.90 5.19
C TYR A 120 -8.82 7.81 4.65
N THR A 121 -9.78 8.28 5.44
CA THR A 121 -11.21 8.26 5.12
C THR A 121 -11.69 9.60 4.62
N GLY A 122 -12.53 9.60 3.58
CA GLY A 122 -13.32 10.76 3.24
C GLY A 122 -14.37 11.06 4.31
N TYR A 123 -14.84 12.28 4.36
CA TYR A 123 -15.74 12.78 5.39
C TYR A 123 -17.02 11.94 5.55
N GLY A 124 -17.52 11.37 4.45
CA GLY A 124 -18.71 10.52 4.45
C GLY A 124 -18.53 9.16 5.12
N LEU A 125 -17.29 8.75 5.44
CA LEU A 125 -17.00 7.48 6.12
C LEU A 125 -16.65 7.62 7.60
N GLU A 126 -16.49 8.83 8.12
CA GLU A 126 -16.05 9.04 9.51
C GLU A 126 -17.03 8.45 10.55
N GLY A 127 -18.30 8.35 10.21
CA GLY A 127 -19.32 7.70 11.06
C GLY A 127 -19.17 6.19 11.12
N ASP A 128 -18.89 5.55 9.98
CA ASP A 128 -18.81 4.09 9.86
C ASP A 128 -17.42 3.56 10.17
N LEU A 129 -16.38 4.33 9.79
CA LEU A 129 -14.97 3.97 9.96
C LEU A 129 -14.19 5.12 10.64
N PRO A 130 -14.52 5.48 11.90
CA PRO A 130 -13.78 6.50 12.64
C PRO A 130 -12.37 6.02 12.99
N ASP A 131 -11.47 6.95 13.30
CA ASP A 131 -10.05 6.70 13.58
C ASP A 131 -9.83 5.60 14.63
N ALA A 132 -10.66 5.55 15.68
CA ALA A 132 -10.57 4.53 16.72
C ALA A 132 -10.80 3.10 16.15
N ILE A 133 -11.71 2.96 15.19
CA ILE A 133 -11.97 1.70 14.50
C ILE A 133 -10.84 1.37 13.52
N CYS A 134 -10.37 2.35 12.75
CA CYS A 134 -9.19 2.19 11.89
C CYS A 134 -8.00 1.68 12.69
N LYS A 135 -7.69 2.33 13.81
CA LYS A 135 -6.61 1.94 14.71
C LYS A 135 -6.76 0.53 15.27
N ARG A 136 -7.99 0.15 15.65
CA ARG A 136 -8.29 -1.20 16.15
C ARG A 136 -8.06 -2.26 15.08
N ILE A 137 -8.52 -2.03 13.84
CA ILE A 137 -8.30 -2.94 12.71
C ILE A 137 -6.81 -3.08 12.44
N GLN A 138 -6.07 -1.96 12.35
CA GLN A 138 -4.62 -2.00 12.15
C GLN A 138 -3.94 -2.83 13.23
N THR A 139 -4.25 -2.56 14.50
CA THR A 139 -3.57 -3.21 15.64
C THR A 139 -3.90 -4.70 15.74
N LYS A 140 -5.14 -5.10 15.50
CA LYS A 140 -5.59 -6.50 15.66
C LYS A 140 -5.36 -7.34 14.42
N ASN A 141 -5.62 -6.79 13.23
CA ASN A 141 -5.71 -7.56 11.99
C ASN A 141 -4.50 -7.39 11.06
N MET A 142 -3.68 -6.35 11.24
CA MET A 142 -2.59 -6.05 10.32
C MET A 142 -1.22 -6.13 10.98
N ILE A 143 -0.98 -5.34 12.01
CA ILE A 143 0.34 -5.18 12.65
C ILE A 143 0.99 -6.51 13.08
N PRO A 144 0.28 -7.52 13.63
CA PRO A 144 0.90 -8.79 14.00
C PRO A 144 1.60 -9.50 12.83
N PHE A 145 1.02 -9.41 11.63
CA PHE A 145 1.60 -9.96 10.40
C PHE A 145 2.67 -9.06 9.79
N LEU A 146 2.39 -7.75 9.71
CA LEU A 146 3.31 -6.78 9.10
C LEU A 146 4.64 -6.70 9.85
N LYS A 147 4.65 -6.84 11.18
CA LYS A 147 5.87 -6.88 11.99
C LYS A 147 6.82 -8.02 11.62
N THR A 148 6.31 -9.12 11.09
CA THR A 148 7.09 -10.27 10.66
C THR A 148 7.38 -10.27 9.16
N GLY A 149 7.01 -9.20 8.44
CA GLY A 149 7.16 -9.09 7.00
C GLY A 149 6.16 -9.93 6.20
N ASN A 150 5.12 -10.45 6.84
CA ASN A 150 4.04 -11.16 6.15
C ASN A 150 3.01 -10.15 5.61
N TRP A 151 3.44 -9.45 4.54
CA TRP A 151 2.67 -8.36 3.94
C TRP A 151 1.30 -8.83 3.42
N ASP A 152 1.27 -10.00 2.75
CA ASP A 152 0.03 -10.58 2.21
C ASP A 152 -1.01 -10.81 3.30
N ALA A 153 -0.64 -11.53 4.35
CA ALA A 153 -1.58 -11.85 5.43
C ALA A 153 -2.06 -10.59 6.15
N GLY A 154 -1.16 -9.63 6.41
CA GLY A 154 -1.51 -8.37 7.05
C GLY A 154 -2.50 -7.54 6.24
N MET A 155 -2.24 -7.37 4.96
CA MET A 155 -3.11 -6.59 4.08
C MET A 155 -4.46 -7.29 3.83
N VAL A 156 -4.46 -8.57 3.51
CA VAL A 156 -5.70 -9.34 3.29
C VAL A 156 -6.57 -9.38 4.55
N SER A 157 -5.99 -9.63 5.72
CA SER A 157 -6.73 -9.68 6.99
C SER A 157 -7.32 -8.33 7.36
N GLY A 158 -6.53 -7.25 7.24
CA GLY A 158 -6.98 -5.90 7.55
C GLY A 158 -8.09 -5.42 6.62
N ILE A 159 -7.92 -5.62 5.32
CA ILE A 159 -8.93 -5.20 4.33
C ILE A 159 -10.22 -6.01 4.48
N ARG A 160 -10.13 -7.30 4.80
CA ARG A 160 -11.31 -8.10 5.15
C ARG A 160 -12.07 -7.50 6.33
N ALA A 161 -11.37 -7.12 7.41
CA ALA A 161 -11.98 -6.50 8.57
C ALA A 161 -12.63 -5.13 8.24
N VAL A 162 -12.01 -4.35 7.35
CA VAL A 162 -12.60 -3.10 6.82
C VAL A 162 -13.90 -3.39 6.07
N CYS A 163 -13.87 -4.35 5.13
CA CYS A 163 -15.07 -4.72 4.36
C CYS A 163 -16.21 -5.18 5.27
N GLN A 164 -15.92 -6.06 6.23
CA GLN A 164 -16.92 -6.54 7.20
C GLN A 164 -17.51 -5.39 8.02
N ARG A 165 -16.71 -4.42 8.40
CA ARG A 165 -17.17 -3.25 9.12
C ARG A 165 -18.08 -2.37 8.28
N LEU A 166 -17.74 -2.16 7.02
CA LEU A 166 -18.44 -1.24 6.13
C LEU A 166 -19.69 -1.85 5.46
N ASP A 167 -19.73 -3.15 5.25
CA ASP A 167 -20.89 -3.85 4.68
C ASP A 167 -21.86 -4.41 5.73
N GLY A 168 -21.58 -4.19 7.02
CA GLY A 168 -22.44 -4.59 8.12
C GLY A 168 -22.45 -6.10 8.40
N SER A 169 -21.45 -6.85 7.90
CA SER A 169 -21.35 -8.31 8.09
C SER A 169 -20.58 -8.73 9.36
N MET A 170 -20.34 -7.79 10.27
CA MET A 170 -19.77 -8.05 11.60
C MET A 170 -20.85 -8.26 12.66
#